data_3963194e19ac770e53d7eb2a831eaa85
#
_entry.id   3963194e19ac770e53d7eb2a831eaa85
#
_cell.length_a   1.000
_cell.length_b   1.000
_cell.length_c   1.000
_cell.angle_alpha   90.00
_cell.angle_beta   90.00
_cell.angle_gamma   90.00
#
_symmetry.space_group_name_H-M   'P 1'
#
loop_
_entity.id
_entity.type
_entity.pdbx_description
1 polymer ?
#
loop_
_entity_poly.entity_id
_entity_poly.type
_entity_poly.pdbx_seq_one_letter_code
_entity_poly.pdbx_strand_id
1 'polypeptide(L)'
;MQKSEVSDETLHCVNTFIPVRLTDDPNLQILLFIFLFITYLLSVIGNLTIITLTFIDSRLKIPMYFFLRNFFILEVSFTTVCIPRYLYTLASGDNTVTYNLCATQLFFLIALGVTEFFLLMAMSYDHYVAICKPLHYMTIMNNMVCIKFLISCYMIALITIISAFGMGFELEFCDSNITLAVMLLTF
;
A
#
# COMPACT_ATOMS: atom_id res chain seq x y z
N MET A 1 41.99 16.51 -42.13
CA MET A 1 41.09 15.35 -41.93
C MET A 1 41.16 14.97 -40.46
N GLN A 2 40.30 15.58 -39.66
CA GLN A 2 40.28 15.34 -38.21
C GLN A 2 38.97 14.57 -37.93
N LYS A 3 39.13 13.31 -37.60
CA LYS A 3 38.05 12.38 -37.31
C LYS A 3 37.63 12.66 -35.87
N SER A 4 36.51 13.29 -35.69
CA SER A 4 35.86 13.46 -34.38
C SER A 4 35.43 12.09 -33.86
N GLU A 5 36.09 11.64 -32.81
CA GLU A 5 35.61 10.56 -31.98
C GLU A 5 34.31 11.02 -31.28
N VAL A 6 33.20 10.44 -31.70
CA VAL A 6 31.96 10.46 -30.92
C VAL A 6 32.17 9.53 -29.78
N SER A 7 32.45 10.10 -28.60
CA SER A 7 32.47 9.36 -27.34
C SER A 7 31.07 8.80 -27.10
N ASP A 8 31.04 7.49 -27.05
CA ASP A 8 29.92 6.66 -26.61
C ASP A 8 29.61 7.03 -25.13
N GLU A 9 28.78 8.05 -24.92
CA GLU A 9 28.18 8.30 -23.62
C GLU A 9 27.21 7.16 -23.35
N THR A 10 27.75 6.07 -22.77
CA THR A 10 26.99 5.02 -22.14
C THR A 10 26.01 5.67 -21.16
N LEU A 11 24.76 5.63 -21.55
CA LEU A 11 23.60 6.02 -20.75
C LEU A 11 23.65 5.24 -19.42
N HIS A 12 24.30 5.80 -18.41
CA HIS A 12 24.25 5.28 -17.04
C HIS A 12 22.81 5.49 -16.54
N CYS A 13 21.97 4.49 -16.76
CA CYS A 13 20.73 4.38 -16.01
C CYS A 13 21.08 4.37 -14.51
N VAL A 14 20.74 5.45 -13.82
CA VAL A 14 20.96 5.56 -12.38
C VAL A 14 20.06 4.50 -11.70
N ASN A 15 20.65 3.36 -11.35
CA ASN A 15 19.99 2.24 -10.69
C ASN A 15 19.70 2.49 -9.20
N THR A 16 19.98 3.69 -8.70
CA THR A 16 19.83 4.05 -7.29
C THR A 16 19.06 5.35 -7.15
N PHE A 17 17.94 5.29 -6.44
CA PHE A 17 17.15 6.46 -6.07
C PHE A 17 17.60 6.98 -4.70
N ILE A 18 17.66 8.29 -4.56
CA ILE A 18 17.92 8.95 -3.27
C ILE A 18 16.57 9.55 -2.84
N PRO A 19 15.82 8.90 -1.92
CA PRO A 19 14.62 9.51 -1.37
C PRO A 19 14.98 10.79 -0.62
N VAL A 20 14.13 11.81 -0.76
CA VAL A 20 14.33 13.12 -0.10
C VAL A 20 14.36 12.91 1.41
N ARG A 21 15.40 13.36 2.09
CA ARG A 21 15.45 13.41 3.55
C ARG A 21 14.35 14.32 4.07
N LEU A 22 13.50 13.81 4.96
CA LEU A 22 12.46 14.61 5.61
C LEU A 22 13.02 15.70 6.50
N THR A 23 14.23 15.51 7.06
CA THR A 23 14.90 16.49 7.93
C THR A 23 16.39 16.20 8.03
N ASP A 24 17.17 17.29 8.14
CA ASP A 24 18.62 17.22 8.39
C ASP A 24 18.95 17.36 9.90
N ASP A 25 17.96 17.63 10.75
CA ASP A 25 18.14 17.73 12.20
C ASP A 25 18.15 16.33 12.85
N PRO A 26 19.27 15.89 13.46
CA PRO A 26 19.40 14.58 14.07
C PRO A 26 18.43 14.34 15.23
N ASN A 27 18.06 15.38 15.99
CA ASN A 27 17.11 15.27 17.09
C ASN A 27 15.70 14.98 16.58
N LEU A 28 15.30 15.66 15.50
CA LEU A 28 14.00 15.45 14.87
C LEU A 28 13.92 14.07 14.21
N GLN A 29 15.03 13.57 13.65
CA GLN A 29 15.13 12.24 13.06
C GLN A 29 14.92 11.14 14.12
N ILE A 30 15.53 11.26 15.29
CA ILE A 30 15.33 10.32 16.40
C ILE A 30 13.89 10.35 16.91
N LEU A 31 13.34 11.54 17.08
CA LEU A 31 11.95 11.72 17.52
C LEU A 31 10.97 11.07 16.53
N LEU A 32 11.17 11.29 15.23
CA LEU A 32 10.36 10.72 14.16
C LEU A 32 10.48 9.19 14.12
N PHE A 33 11.70 8.66 14.31
CA PHE A 33 11.92 7.22 14.39
C PHE A 33 11.14 6.59 15.54
N ILE A 34 11.23 7.15 16.75
CA ILE A 34 10.52 6.63 17.94
C ILE A 34 9.00 6.71 17.72
N PHE A 35 8.51 7.83 17.22
CA PHE A 35 7.10 8.04 16.95
C PHE A 35 6.56 7.01 15.94
N LEU A 36 7.23 6.85 14.80
CA LEU A 36 6.83 5.89 13.77
C LEU A 36 6.94 4.43 14.24
N PHE A 37 7.96 4.12 15.03
CA PHE A 37 8.12 2.78 15.59
C PHE A 37 6.99 2.42 16.56
N ILE A 38 6.64 3.34 17.47
CA ILE A 38 5.54 3.12 18.43
C ILE A 38 4.20 3.01 17.70
N THR A 39 3.91 3.92 16.77
CA THR A 39 2.65 3.88 16.00
C THR A 39 2.52 2.62 15.17
N TYR A 40 3.62 2.14 14.57
CA TYR A 40 3.64 0.86 13.85
C TYR A 40 3.30 -0.31 14.77
N LEU A 41 3.96 -0.42 15.93
CA LEU A 41 3.68 -1.49 16.89
C LEU A 41 2.22 -1.47 17.36
N LEU A 42 1.69 -0.29 17.70
CA LEU A 42 0.31 -0.14 18.15
C LEU A 42 -0.67 -0.52 17.04
N SER A 43 -0.42 -0.12 15.80
CA SER A 43 -1.23 -0.48 14.65
C SER A 43 -1.25 -2.00 14.43
N VAL A 44 -0.09 -2.64 14.38
CA VAL A 44 0.00 -4.09 14.17
C VAL A 44 -0.68 -4.87 15.30
N ILE A 45 -0.42 -4.52 16.56
CA ILE A 45 -1.02 -5.19 17.72
C ILE A 45 -2.54 -5.00 17.73
N GLY A 46 -3.01 -3.76 17.49
CA GLY A 46 -4.44 -3.46 17.44
C GLY A 46 -5.17 -4.24 16.35
N ASN A 47 -4.66 -4.21 15.14
CA ASN A 47 -5.24 -4.92 14.00
C ASN A 47 -5.23 -6.44 14.19
N LEU A 48 -4.12 -7.01 14.67
CA LEU A 48 -4.03 -8.44 14.96
C LEU A 48 -4.99 -8.87 16.09
N THR A 49 -5.18 -8.03 17.09
CA THR A 49 -6.14 -8.29 18.18
C THR A 49 -7.55 -8.39 17.61
N ILE A 50 -7.97 -7.47 16.76
CA ILE A 50 -9.31 -7.49 16.15
C ILE A 50 -9.46 -8.70 15.21
N ILE A 51 -8.45 -9.00 14.40
CA ILE A 51 -8.44 -10.20 13.55
C ILE A 51 -8.65 -11.45 14.39
N THR A 52 -7.90 -11.59 15.48
CA THR A 52 -7.99 -12.74 16.38
C THR A 52 -9.37 -12.85 17.04
N LEU A 53 -9.93 -11.74 17.51
CA LEU A 53 -11.27 -11.72 18.11
C LEU A 53 -12.34 -12.14 17.10
N THR A 54 -12.25 -11.71 15.85
CA THR A 54 -13.20 -12.09 14.78
C THR A 54 -13.11 -13.57 14.40
N PHE A 55 -12.00 -14.25 14.68
CA PHE A 55 -11.88 -15.70 14.49
C PHE A 55 -12.44 -16.51 15.68
N ILE A 56 -12.20 -16.04 16.91
CA ILE A 56 -12.54 -16.77 18.13
C ILE A 56 -14.03 -16.66 18.45
N ASP A 57 -14.62 -15.47 18.32
CA ASP A 57 -16.01 -15.26 18.69
C ASP A 57 -16.96 -15.65 17.54
N SER A 58 -17.71 -16.74 17.78
CA SER A 58 -18.71 -17.23 16.82
C SER A 58 -19.90 -16.29 16.63
N ARG A 59 -20.12 -15.31 17.51
CA ARG A 59 -21.16 -14.27 17.37
C ARG A 59 -20.80 -13.25 16.28
N LEU A 60 -19.52 -13.14 15.91
CA LEU A 60 -18.99 -12.24 14.89
C LEU A 60 -19.01 -12.85 13.48
N LYS A 61 -19.81 -13.91 13.23
CA LYS A 61 -19.97 -14.53 11.90
C LYS A 61 -20.97 -13.80 10.99
N ILE A 62 -21.20 -12.52 11.24
CA ILE A 62 -22.04 -11.64 10.40
C ILE A 62 -21.20 -11.13 9.22
N PRO A 63 -21.78 -10.93 8.03
CA PRO A 63 -21.06 -10.43 6.83
C PRO A 63 -20.19 -9.21 7.06
N MET A 64 -20.64 -8.27 7.88
CA MET A 64 -19.88 -7.07 8.25
C MET A 64 -18.49 -7.40 8.82
N TYR A 65 -18.41 -8.36 9.74
CA TYR A 65 -17.12 -8.74 10.34
C TYR A 65 -16.20 -9.51 9.38
N PHE A 66 -16.76 -10.14 8.36
CA PHE A 66 -15.98 -10.76 7.30
C PHE A 66 -15.21 -9.68 6.50
N PHE A 67 -15.87 -8.59 6.10
CA PHE A 67 -15.21 -7.47 5.44
C PHE A 67 -14.22 -6.77 6.36
N LEU A 68 -14.61 -6.49 7.59
CA LEU A 68 -13.79 -5.84 8.60
C LEU A 68 -12.47 -6.59 8.85
N ARG A 69 -12.53 -7.92 8.97
CA ARG A 69 -11.34 -8.76 9.11
C ARG A 69 -10.40 -8.63 7.92
N ASN A 70 -10.93 -8.68 6.69
CA ASN A 70 -10.12 -8.51 5.50
C ASN A 70 -9.51 -7.10 5.42
N PHE A 71 -10.23 -6.07 5.86
CA PHE A 71 -9.71 -4.72 5.95
C PHE A 71 -8.51 -4.64 6.92
N PHE A 72 -8.60 -5.20 8.10
CA PHE A 72 -7.47 -5.21 9.06
C PHE A 72 -6.27 -6.02 8.57
N ILE A 73 -6.49 -7.08 7.79
CA ILE A 73 -5.39 -7.81 7.13
C ILE A 73 -4.68 -6.91 6.11
N LEU A 74 -5.43 -6.15 5.31
CA LEU A 74 -4.86 -5.18 4.37
C LEU A 74 -4.08 -4.09 5.09
N GLU A 75 -4.63 -3.53 6.17
CA GLU A 75 -3.97 -2.52 7.01
C GLU A 75 -2.62 -2.99 7.57
N VAL A 76 -2.57 -4.22 8.11
CA VAL A 76 -1.30 -4.81 8.58
C VAL A 76 -0.33 -4.98 7.42
N SER A 77 -0.81 -5.42 6.27
CA SER A 77 0.02 -5.61 5.07
C SER A 77 0.57 -4.27 4.57
N PHE A 78 -0.28 -3.25 4.47
CA PHE A 78 0.09 -1.91 4.03
C PHE A 78 1.15 -1.28 4.95
N THR A 79 0.89 -1.27 6.25
CA THR A 79 1.83 -0.72 7.24
C THR A 79 3.16 -1.48 7.28
N THR A 80 3.13 -2.80 7.06
CA THR A 80 4.35 -3.65 7.03
C THR A 80 5.17 -3.43 5.76
N VAL A 81 4.57 -3.05 4.66
CA VAL A 81 5.29 -2.69 3.42
C VAL A 81 5.95 -1.31 3.55
N CYS A 82 5.27 -0.35 4.20
CA CYS A 82 5.71 1.05 4.27
C CYS A 82 6.71 1.31 5.40
N ILE A 83 6.30 1.02 6.64
CA ILE A 83 6.95 1.55 7.84
C ILE A 83 8.34 0.96 8.10
N PRO A 84 8.58 -0.36 8.03
CA PRO A 84 9.89 -0.94 8.35
C PRO A 84 11.01 -0.40 7.47
N ARG A 85 10.72 -0.18 6.20
CA ARG A 85 11.69 0.41 5.29
C ARG A 85 12.01 1.86 5.66
N TYR A 86 10.99 2.63 5.98
CA TYR A 86 11.17 4.03 6.40
C TYR A 86 12.00 4.11 7.69
N LEU A 87 11.74 3.22 8.64
CA LEU A 87 12.52 3.09 9.87
C LEU A 87 13.98 2.70 9.58
N TYR A 88 14.21 1.78 8.65
CA TYR A 88 15.56 1.40 8.24
C TYR A 88 16.33 2.58 7.66
N THR A 89 15.73 3.35 6.75
CA THR A 89 16.34 4.55 6.17
C THR A 89 16.67 5.59 7.24
N LEU A 90 15.76 5.82 8.21
CA LEU A 90 16.00 6.72 9.33
C LEU A 90 17.14 6.23 10.25
N ALA A 91 17.27 4.92 10.47
CA ALA A 91 18.25 4.36 11.38
C ALA A 91 19.65 4.25 10.75
N SER A 92 19.74 3.87 9.47
CA SER A 92 21.02 3.64 8.78
C SER A 92 21.62 4.93 8.22
N GLY A 93 20.80 5.96 7.99
CA GLY A 93 21.21 7.16 7.25
C GLY A 93 21.49 6.90 5.76
N ASP A 94 21.37 5.64 5.33
CA ASP A 94 21.59 5.22 3.94
C ASP A 94 20.28 5.40 3.14
N ASN A 95 20.31 6.36 2.23
CA ASN A 95 19.17 6.73 1.38
C ASN A 95 19.23 6.04 0.01
N THR A 96 20.14 5.09 -0.21
CA THR A 96 20.26 4.42 -1.50
C THR A 96 19.21 3.31 -1.64
N VAL A 97 18.44 3.35 -2.71
CA VAL A 97 17.40 2.37 -3.02
C VAL A 97 17.61 1.83 -4.42
N THR A 98 17.64 0.51 -4.54
CA THR A 98 17.65 -0.13 -5.85
C THR A 98 16.31 0.08 -6.54
N TYR A 99 16.34 0.40 -7.84
CA TYR A 99 15.14 0.61 -8.67
C TYR A 99 14.08 -0.49 -8.50
N ASN A 100 14.49 -1.75 -8.59
CA ASN A 100 13.57 -2.89 -8.47
C ASN A 100 12.85 -2.94 -7.13
N LEU A 101 13.52 -2.58 -6.05
CA LEU A 101 12.94 -2.58 -4.71
C LEU A 101 11.94 -1.44 -4.55
N CYS A 102 12.25 -0.26 -5.09
CA CYS A 102 11.36 0.89 -5.10
C CYS A 102 10.10 0.60 -5.93
N ALA A 103 10.25 0.08 -7.14
CA ALA A 103 9.14 -0.28 -8.02
C ALA A 103 8.25 -1.35 -7.40
N THR A 104 8.84 -2.37 -6.76
CA THR A 104 8.08 -3.43 -6.06
C THR A 104 7.30 -2.88 -4.88
N GLN A 105 7.92 -2.01 -4.08
CA GLN A 105 7.26 -1.37 -2.95
C GLN A 105 6.08 -0.51 -3.41
N LEU A 106 6.28 0.30 -4.46
CA LEU A 106 5.24 1.13 -5.05
C LEU A 106 4.08 0.28 -5.60
N PHE A 107 4.39 -0.84 -6.27
CA PHE A 107 3.39 -1.78 -6.75
C PHE A 107 2.50 -2.28 -5.61
N PHE A 108 3.09 -2.76 -4.50
CA PHE A 108 2.33 -3.24 -3.36
C PHE A 108 1.54 -2.12 -2.66
N LEU A 109 2.11 -0.92 -2.55
CA LEU A 109 1.44 0.24 -1.97
C LEU A 109 0.15 0.58 -2.73
N ILE A 110 0.25 0.72 -4.05
CA ILE A 110 -0.90 1.03 -4.90
C ILE A 110 -1.90 -0.12 -4.86
N ALA A 111 -1.42 -1.39 -4.92
CA ALA A 111 -2.26 -2.57 -4.86
C ALA A 111 -3.13 -2.61 -3.61
N LEU A 112 -2.51 -2.48 -2.46
CA LEU A 112 -3.18 -2.55 -1.17
C LEU A 112 -4.12 -1.34 -1.00
N GLY A 113 -3.66 -0.12 -1.29
CA GLY A 113 -4.48 1.09 -1.17
C GLY A 113 -5.72 1.07 -2.06
N VAL A 114 -5.60 0.69 -3.34
CA VAL A 114 -6.74 0.56 -4.24
C VAL A 114 -7.71 -0.52 -3.74
N THR A 115 -7.19 -1.65 -3.25
CA THR A 115 -8.03 -2.72 -2.68
C THR A 115 -8.80 -2.24 -1.45
N GLU A 116 -8.18 -1.45 -0.57
CA GLU A 116 -8.84 -0.86 0.59
C GLU A 116 -10.01 0.03 0.20
N PHE A 117 -9.85 0.91 -0.80
CA PHE A 117 -10.94 1.75 -1.28
C PHE A 117 -12.15 0.95 -1.77
N PHE A 118 -11.92 -0.11 -2.56
CA PHE A 118 -13.00 -0.96 -3.03
C PHE A 118 -13.63 -1.77 -1.90
N LEU A 119 -12.85 -2.19 -0.92
CA LEU A 119 -13.34 -2.90 0.25
C LEU A 119 -14.21 -1.99 1.12
N LEU A 120 -13.83 -0.73 1.34
CA LEU A 120 -14.65 0.26 2.04
C LEU A 120 -15.97 0.52 1.31
N MET A 121 -15.96 0.53 -0.02
CA MET A 121 -17.18 0.64 -0.82
C MET A 121 -18.09 -0.57 -0.63
N ALA A 122 -17.53 -1.79 -0.59
CA ALA A 122 -18.29 -3.00 -0.30
C ALA A 122 -18.88 -2.99 1.12
N MET A 123 -18.11 -2.51 2.11
CA MET A 123 -18.60 -2.31 3.49
C MET A 123 -19.72 -1.28 3.57
N SER A 124 -19.63 -0.19 2.82
CA SER A 124 -20.67 0.82 2.76
C SER A 124 -21.99 0.26 2.18
N TYR A 125 -21.89 -0.60 1.17
CA TYR A 125 -23.03 -1.31 0.61
C TYR A 125 -23.63 -2.30 1.62
N ASP A 126 -22.81 -3.04 2.36
CA ASP A 126 -23.25 -3.93 3.44
C ASP A 126 -24.05 -3.17 4.51
N HIS A 127 -23.53 -2.02 4.96
CA HIS A 127 -24.23 -1.13 5.90
C HIS A 127 -25.55 -0.62 5.34
N TYR A 128 -25.58 -0.23 4.07
CA TYR A 128 -26.82 0.22 3.42
C TYR A 128 -27.88 -0.89 3.45
N VAL A 129 -27.52 -2.12 3.10
CA VAL A 129 -28.47 -3.25 3.13
C VAL A 129 -28.94 -3.56 4.55
N ALA A 130 -28.05 -3.49 5.53
CA ALA A 130 -28.38 -3.75 6.94
C ALA A 130 -29.40 -2.73 7.50
N ILE A 131 -29.32 -1.47 7.09
CA ILE A 131 -30.21 -0.41 7.55
C ILE A 131 -31.52 -0.40 6.75
N CYS A 132 -31.45 -0.47 5.43
CA CYS A 132 -32.62 -0.30 4.56
C CYS A 132 -33.46 -1.57 4.41
N LYS A 133 -32.86 -2.76 4.56
CA LYS A 133 -33.53 -4.05 4.36
C LYS A 133 -33.19 -5.08 5.46
N PRO A 134 -33.45 -4.77 6.74
CA PRO A 134 -33.02 -5.61 7.86
C PRO A 134 -33.58 -7.03 7.81
N LEU A 135 -34.84 -7.18 7.40
CA LEU A 135 -35.51 -8.49 7.32
C LEU A 135 -34.96 -9.40 6.21
N HIS A 136 -34.36 -8.82 5.17
CA HIS A 136 -33.79 -9.55 4.04
C HIS A 136 -32.26 -9.55 4.05
N TYR A 137 -31.63 -8.96 5.09
CA TYR A 137 -30.18 -8.79 5.16
C TYR A 137 -29.42 -10.11 4.97
N MET A 138 -29.75 -11.14 5.73
CA MET A 138 -29.08 -12.45 5.65
C MET A 138 -29.33 -13.20 4.33
N THR A 139 -30.37 -12.86 3.61
CA THR A 139 -30.67 -13.43 2.29
C THR A 139 -29.88 -12.73 1.19
N ILE A 140 -29.73 -11.40 1.28
CA ILE A 140 -28.99 -10.58 0.32
C ILE A 140 -27.50 -10.72 0.54
N MET A 141 -27.04 -10.58 1.79
CA MET A 141 -25.64 -10.63 2.20
C MET A 141 -25.28 -12.02 2.74
N ASN A 142 -25.38 -13.03 1.90
CA ASN A 142 -24.93 -14.37 2.26
C ASN A 142 -23.40 -14.51 2.03
N ASN A 143 -22.79 -15.55 2.61
CA ASN A 143 -21.35 -15.79 2.52
C ASN A 143 -20.82 -15.82 1.08
N MET A 144 -21.60 -16.36 0.13
CA MET A 144 -21.19 -16.42 -1.28
C MET A 144 -21.12 -15.03 -1.91
N VAL A 145 -22.06 -14.14 -1.56
CA VAL A 145 -22.08 -12.75 -2.04
C VAL A 145 -20.89 -11.98 -1.45
N CYS A 146 -20.62 -12.14 -0.16
CA CYS A 146 -19.45 -11.50 0.49
C CYS A 146 -18.13 -11.91 -0.15
N ILE A 147 -17.95 -13.20 -0.44
CA ILE A 147 -16.75 -13.71 -1.13
C ILE A 147 -16.66 -13.14 -2.55
N LYS A 148 -17.77 -13.05 -3.28
CA LYS A 148 -17.78 -12.46 -4.63
C LYS A 148 -17.39 -10.98 -4.58
N PHE A 149 -17.92 -10.20 -3.64
CA PHE A 149 -17.51 -8.80 -3.44
C PHE A 149 -16.01 -8.70 -3.16
N LEU A 150 -15.49 -9.51 -2.25
CA LEU A 150 -14.07 -9.51 -1.90
C LEU A 150 -13.21 -9.81 -3.12
N ILE A 151 -13.52 -10.89 -3.86
CA ILE A 151 -12.79 -11.25 -5.07
C ILE A 151 -12.88 -10.13 -6.12
N SER A 152 -14.04 -9.51 -6.29
CA SER A 152 -14.21 -8.38 -7.22
C SER A 152 -13.33 -7.20 -6.84
N CYS A 153 -13.21 -6.85 -5.55
CA CYS A 153 -12.33 -5.78 -5.07
C CYS A 153 -10.87 -6.05 -5.46
N TYR A 154 -10.36 -7.26 -5.20
CA TYR A 154 -9.00 -7.64 -5.57
C TYR A 154 -8.78 -7.66 -7.08
N MET A 155 -9.73 -8.17 -7.85
CA MET A 155 -9.62 -8.22 -9.32
C MET A 155 -9.61 -6.83 -9.94
N ILE A 156 -10.48 -5.92 -9.48
CA ILE A 156 -10.51 -4.53 -9.96
C ILE A 156 -9.20 -3.82 -9.60
N ALA A 157 -8.70 -4.01 -8.37
CA ALA A 157 -7.42 -3.46 -7.95
C ALA A 157 -6.27 -3.94 -8.85
N LEU A 158 -6.19 -5.24 -9.14
CA LEU A 158 -5.16 -5.79 -10.03
C LEU A 158 -5.25 -5.21 -11.45
N ILE A 159 -6.45 -5.10 -12.02
CA ILE A 159 -6.65 -4.51 -13.35
C ILE A 159 -6.20 -3.06 -13.37
N THR A 160 -6.57 -2.28 -12.34
CA THR A 160 -6.17 -0.87 -12.22
C THR A 160 -4.64 -0.72 -12.15
N ILE A 161 -3.97 -1.59 -11.40
CA ILE A 161 -2.51 -1.56 -11.25
C ILE A 161 -1.83 -1.94 -12.56
N ILE A 162 -2.26 -3.03 -13.19
CA ILE A 162 -1.68 -3.48 -14.47
C ILE A 162 -1.83 -2.39 -15.53
N SER A 163 -2.97 -1.70 -15.59
CA SER A 163 -3.17 -0.58 -16.51
C SER A 163 -2.28 0.61 -16.20
N ALA A 164 -2.11 0.97 -14.91
CA ALA A 164 -1.25 2.07 -14.50
C ALA A 164 0.22 1.79 -14.78
N PHE A 165 0.70 0.57 -14.48
CA PHE A 165 2.07 0.16 -14.79
C PHE A 165 2.30 0.02 -16.30
N GLY A 166 1.32 -0.51 -17.06
CA GLY A 166 1.42 -0.61 -18.52
C GLY A 166 1.60 0.75 -19.19
N MET A 167 0.87 1.77 -18.75
CA MET A 167 1.06 3.14 -19.23
C MET A 167 2.38 3.76 -18.74
N GLY A 168 2.84 3.40 -17.55
CA GLY A 168 4.08 3.90 -16.97
C GLY A 168 5.34 3.38 -17.67
N PHE A 169 5.31 2.17 -18.23
CA PHE A 169 6.45 1.61 -18.97
C PHE A 169 6.67 2.25 -20.34
N GLU A 170 5.67 2.91 -20.91
CA GLU A 170 5.81 3.65 -22.18
C GLU A 170 6.44 5.05 -21.99
N LEU A 171 6.48 5.57 -20.76
CA LEU A 171 7.16 6.81 -20.43
C LEU A 171 8.64 6.52 -20.15
N GLU A 172 9.53 7.01 -21.03
CA GLU A 172 10.98 6.91 -20.85
C GLU A 172 11.40 7.54 -19.51
N PHE A 173 11.83 6.69 -18.58
CA PHE A 173 12.19 7.05 -17.20
C PHE A 173 13.55 7.76 -17.08
N CYS A 174 13.99 8.51 -18.09
CA CYS A 174 15.28 9.21 -18.03
C CYS A 174 15.29 10.50 -17.19
N ASP A 175 14.12 11.08 -16.87
CA ASP A 175 14.08 12.40 -16.19
C ASP A 175 13.16 12.48 -14.94
N SER A 176 12.62 11.37 -14.44
CA SER A 176 11.54 11.38 -13.45
C SER A 176 11.89 10.82 -12.07
N ASN A 177 13.15 10.87 -11.63
CA ASN A 177 13.53 10.53 -10.27
C ASN A 177 12.76 11.34 -9.19
N ILE A 178 12.37 12.58 -9.55
CA ILE A 178 11.62 13.48 -8.66
C ILE A 178 10.13 13.13 -8.64
N THR A 179 9.55 12.74 -9.76
CA THR A 179 8.09 12.48 -9.88
C THR A 179 7.69 11.23 -9.12
N LEU A 180 8.52 10.17 -9.11
CA LEU A 180 8.25 8.95 -8.37
C LEU A 180 8.37 9.15 -6.86
N ALA A 181 9.36 9.94 -6.42
CA ALA A 181 9.52 10.32 -5.02
C ALA A 181 8.38 11.20 -4.51
N VAL A 182 7.88 12.13 -5.34
CA VAL A 182 6.72 12.96 -5.02
C VAL A 182 5.44 12.13 -4.96
N MET A 183 5.23 11.15 -5.85
CA MET A 183 4.09 10.23 -5.78
C MET A 183 4.12 9.37 -4.49
N LEU A 184 5.30 8.97 -4.03
CA LEU A 184 5.46 8.22 -2.76
C LEU A 184 5.22 9.08 -1.52
N LEU A 185 5.34 10.40 -1.63
CA LEU A 185 5.15 11.35 -0.51
C LEU A 185 3.74 11.95 -0.46
N THR A 186 2.96 11.87 -1.54
CA THR A 186 1.60 12.44 -1.62
C THR A 186 0.49 11.44 -1.33
N PHE A 187 0.84 10.18 -1.06
CA PHE A 187 -0.05 9.14 -0.53
C PHE A 187 0.38 8.74 0.89
#